data_f982dc1a3ad7f0ec5b38f31293805b54
#
_entry.id   f982dc1a3ad7f0ec5b38f31293805b54
#
_cell.length_a   1.000
_cell.length_b   1.000
_cell.length_c   1.000
_cell.angle_alpha   90.00
_cell.angle_beta   90.00
_cell.angle_gamma   90.00
#
_symmetry.space_group_name_H-M   'P 1'
#
loop_
_entity.id
_entity.type
_entity.pdbx_description
1 polymer ?
#
loop_
_entity_poly.entity_id
_entity_poly.type
_entity_poly.pdbx_seq_one_letter_code
_entity_poly.pdbx_strand_id
1 'polypeptide(L)'
;VREFESLPPHHPLKQNIDADFMKLLYRNQSQGQKVLNFMLLTAFLSLVLAYIIGVTNGHHEPWLPTISELDETTPEGTLWSAGLTAAGVMSIPVWIKLYQKWDGQLRSSNADRKWLWFNLLFVVMAQIATVSFIWTVNLPLNKYPIPHGVTAGLYFYLTLLLGTVAILVVRKIDNYPKDIIKIRLVLNLAGYVSMALLALTVPEGVKPLFMYKDLGADHLHSVHAMPSLFEWLMVFTAQIGYFYTLNHDMEGESIIE
;
A
#
# COMPACT_ATOMS: atom_id res chain seq x y z
N VAL A 1 22.72 44.74 -41.74
CA VAL A 1 23.24 44.11 -40.52
C VAL A 1 22.16 44.28 -39.47
N ARG A 2 21.46 43.17 -39.10
CA ARG A 2 20.49 43.16 -38.02
C ARG A 2 21.22 42.68 -36.77
N GLU A 3 21.25 43.49 -35.72
CA GLU A 3 21.74 43.13 -34.41
C GLU A 3 20.83 42.03 -33.81
N PHE A 4 21.45 40.94 -33.38
CA PHE A 4 20.81 39.91 -32.57
C PHE A 4 20.73 40.43 -31.14
N GLU A 5 19.53 40.78 -30.68
CA GLU A 5 19.26 41.02 -29.26
C GLU A 5 19.47 39.73 -28.48
N SER A 6 20.40 39.73 -27.56
CA SER A 6 20.68 38.63 -26.64
C SER A 6 19.53 38.46 -25.66
N LEU A 7 18.99 37.24 -25.60
CA LEU A 7 17.99 36.85 -24.59
C LEU A 7 18.48 37.10 -23.17
N PRO A 8 17.64 37.60 -22.27
CA PRO A 8 18.06 37.86 -20.89
C PRO A 8 18.45 36.55 -20.18
N PRO A 9 19.44 36.60 -19.26
CA PRO A 9 19.91 35.40 -18.58
C PRO A 9 18.80 34.76 -17.72
N HIS A 10 18.67 33.45 -17.81
CA HIS A 10 17.74 32.66 -17.04
C HIS A 10 17.82 33.00 -15.54
N HIS A 11 16.70 33.37 -14.94
CA HIS A 11 16.60 33.77 -13.53
C HIS A 11 16.97 32.59 -12.61
N PRO A 12 18.00 32.72 -11.75
CA PRO A 12 18.44 31.68 -10.82
C PRO A 12 17.45 31.40 -9.66
N LEU A 13 16.36 32.19 -9.55
CA LEU A 13 15.36 32.11 -8.48
C LEU A 13 14.52 30.82 -8.48
N LYS A 14 14.24 30.23 -9.64
CA LYS A 14 13.42 29.03 -9.73
C LYS A 14 14.15 27.76 -9.24
N GLN A 15 15.44 27.64 -9.49
CA GLN A 15 16.25 26.51 -9.06
C GLN A 15 16.45 26.42 -7.53
N ASN A 16 16.45 27.57 -6.84
CA ASN A 16 16.60 27.59 -5.39
C ASN A 16 15.33 27.18 -4.65
N ILE A 17 14.13 27.50 -5.16
CA ILE A 17 12.86 27.16 -4.51
C ILE A 17 12.66 25.66 -4.50
N ASP A 18 12.93 24.96 -5.60
CA ASP A 18 12.78 23.52 -5.70
C ASP A 18 13.80 22.76 -4.83
N ALA A 19 15.03 23.26 -4.76
CA ALA A 19 16.08 22.68 -3.90
C ALA A 19 15.80 22.88 -2.41
N ASP A 20 15.26 24.03 -2.01
CA ASP A 20 14.91 24.31 -0.62
C ASP A 20 13.62 23.60 -0.20
N PHE A 21 12.65 23.46 -1.09
CA PHE A 21 11.45 22.65 -0.87
C PHE A 21 11.81 21.16 -0.72
N MET A 22 12.66 20.61 -1.58
CA MET A 22 13.17 19.25 -1.45
C MET A 22 13.99 19.06 -0.18
N LYS A 23 14.82 20.03 0.21
CA LYS A 23 15.55 20.00 1.49
C LYS A 23 14.60 20.04 2.68
N LEU A 24 13.51 20.83 2.62
CA LEU A 24 12.50 20.92 3.68
C LEU A 24 11.76 19.57 3.85
N LEU A 25 11.41 18.90 2.75
CA LEU A 25 10.74 17.60 2.77
C LEU A 25 11.66 16.46 3.26
N TYR A 26 12.95 16.50 2.93
CA TYR A 26 13.89 15.40 3.25
C TYR A 26 14.74 15.62 4.50
N ARG A 27 14.98 16.89 4.90
CA ARG A 27 15.98 17.22 5.91
C ARG A 27 15.61 16.83 7.33
N ASN A 28 14.31 16.69 7.62
CA ASN A 28 13.80 16.42 8.97
C ASN A 28 13.20 15.01 9.14
N GLN A 29 13.26 14.16 8.12
CA GLN A 29 12.73 12.80 8.24
C GLN A 29 13.76 11.86 8.86
N SER A 30 13.32 11.06 9.84
CA SER A 30 14.11 9.95 10.39
C SER A 30 14.36 8.88 9.30
N GLN A 31 15.34 8.01 9.53
CA GLN A 31 15.61 6.91 8.62
C GLN A 31 14.38 6.00 8.46
N GLY A 32 13.65 5.74 9.55
CA GLY A 32 12.42 4.95 9.51
C GLY A 32 11.36 5.57 8.62
N GLN A 33 11.13 6.88 8.73
CA GLN A 33 10.21 7.60 7.85
C GLN A 33 10.62 7.55 6.38
N LYS A 34 11.93 7.69 6.08
CA LYS A 34 12.44 7.60 4.71
C LYS A 34 12.19 6.22 4.10
N VAL A 35 12.45 5.15 4.85
CA VAL A 35 12.20 3.77 4.36
C VAL A 35 10.71 3.53 4.14
N LEU A 36 9.85 3.95 5.08
CA LEU A 36 8.40 3.84 4.94
C LEU A 36 7.90 4.62 3.71
N ASN A 37 8.32 5.87 3.54
CA ASN A 37 7.91 6.69 2.41
C ASN A 37 8.44 6.13 1.08
N PHE A 38 9.67 5.61 1.04
CA PHE A 38 10.22 4.97 -0.15
C PHE A 38 9.47 3.69 -0.50
N MET A 39 9.12 2.86 0.49
CA MET A 39 8.27 1.68 0.32
C MET A 39 6.91 2.05 -0.29
N LEU A 40 6.22 3.05 0.27
CA LEU A 40 4.92 3.50 -0.22
C LEU A 40 5.00 4.09 -1.63
N LEU A 41 6.03 4.89 -1.90
CA LEU A 41 6.27 5.47 -3.22
C LEU A 41 6.56 4.37 -4.25
N THR A 42 7.37 3.37 -3.89
CA THR A 42 7.67 2.22 -4.77
C THR A 42 6.39 1.46 -5.11
N ALA A 43 5.55 1.15 -4.11
CA ALA A 43 4.27 0.49 -4.34
C ALA A 43 3.35 1.33 -5.23
N PHE A 44 3.18 2.61 -4.92
CA PHE A 44 2.33 3.53 -5.68
C PHE A 44 2.78 3.67 -7.13
N LEU A 45 4.07 3.93 -7.35
CA LEU A 45 4.62 4.09 -8.70
C LEU A 45 4.51 2.79 -9.51
N SER A 46 4.72 1.63 -8.89
CA SER A 46 4.58 0.34 -9.58
C SER A 46 3.16 0.11 -10.08
N LEU A 47 2.15 0.44 -9.25
CA LEU A 47 0.74 0.37 -9.65
C LEU A 47 0.41 1.34 -10.79
N VAL A 48 0.79 2.61 -10.64
CA VAL A 48 0.45 3.66 -11.62
C VAL A 48 1.16 3.42 -12.95
N LEU A 49 2.46 3.08 -12.92
CA LEU A 49 3.22 2.83 -14.15
C LEU A 49 2.77 1.56 -14.85
N ALA A 50 2.47 0.48 -14.11
CA ALA A 50 1.92 -0.74 -14.71
C ALA A 50 0.60 -0.44 -15.41
N TYR A 51 -0.31 0.32 -14.78
CA TYR A 51 -1.57 0.74 -15.39
C TYR A 51 -1.34 1.57 -16.67
N ILE A 52 -0.49 2.61 -16.61
CA ILE A 52 -0.20 3.47 -17.77
C ILE A 52 0.39 2.65 -18.92
N ILE A 53 1.36 1.77 -18.64
CA ILE A 53 2.00 0.93 -19.65
C ILE A 53 0.99 -0.05 -20.25
N GLY A 54 0.19 -0.72 -19.44
CA GLY A 54 -0.82 -1.66 -19.89
C GLY A 54 -1.87 -1.01 -20.81
N VAL A 55 -2.37 0.18 -20.45
CA VAL A 55 -3.30 0.95 -21.28
C VAL A 55 -2.65 1.44 -22.56
N THR A 56 -1.43 1.98 -22.51
CA THR A 56 -0.74 2.50 -23.72
C THR A 56 -0.35 1.40 -24.69
N ASN A 57 -0.10 0.18 -24.21
CA ASN A 57 0.18 -0.99 -25.06
C ASN A 57 -1.10 -1.67 -25.58
N GLY A 58 -2.28 -1.23 -25.14
CA GLY A 58 -3.56 -1.83 -25.51
C GLY A 58 -3.83 -3.19 -24.85
N HIS A 59 -3.10 -3.51 -23.75
CA HIS A 59 -3.32 -4.73 -22.99
C HIS A 59 -4.50 -4.58 -22.02
N HIS A 60 -4.80 -3.35 -21.60
CA HIS A 60 -5.94 -3.01 -20.75
C HIS A 60 -6.74 -1.88 -21.37
N GLU A 61 -8.05 -1.89 -21.17
CA GLU A 61 -8.89 -0.76 -21.52
C GLU A 61 -8.57 0.46 -20.64
N PRO A 62 -8.84 1.71 -21.11
CA PRO A 62 -8.59 2.93 -20.34
C PRO A 62 -9.57 3.11 -19.15
N TRP A 63 -10.33 2.09 -18.82
CA TRP A 63 -11.11 1.96 -17.60
C TRP A 63 -10.32 1.13 -16.59
N LEU A 64 -10.44 1.45 -15.28
CA LEU A 64 -9.66 0.79 -14.24
C LEU A 64 -9.79 -0.74 -14.32
N PRO A 65 -8.74 -1.48 -14.73
CA PRO A 65 -8.70 -2.94 -14.54
C PRO A 65 -8.65 -3.25 -13.06
N THR A 66 -8.88 -4.49 -12.66
CA THR A 66 -8.52 -4.91 -11.30
C THR A 66 -7.01 -4.77 -11.10
N ILE A 67 -6.58 -4.55 -9.87
CA ILE A 67 -5.14 -4.44 -9.59
C ILE A 67 -4.42 -5.74 -9.94
N SER A 68 -5.11 -6.87 -9.77
CA SER A 68 -4.59 -8.20 -10.10
C SER A 68 -4.42 -8.47 -11.59
N GLU A 69 -5.18 -7.80 -12.47
CA GLU A 69 -5.02 -7.91 -13.92
C GLU A 69 -3.73 -7.24 -14.43
N LEU A 70 -3.17 -6.30 -13.66
CA LEU A 70 -1.94 -5.60 -14.04
C LEU A 70 -0.70 -6.52 -14.07
N ASP A 71 -0.77 -7.73 -13.54
CA ASP A 71 0.34 -8.69 -13.55
C ASP A 71 0.29 -9.69 -14.71
N GLU A 72 -0.77 -9.69 -15.51
CA GLU A 72 -1.04 -10.73 -16.49
C GLU A 72 -0.18 -10.66 -17.75
N THR A 73 0.25 -9.48 -18.13
CA THR A 73 1.00 -9.22 -19.38
C THR A 73 2.33 -8.55 -19.11
N THR A 74 3.23 -8.62 -20.09
CA THR A 74 4.54 -7.95 -20.04
C THR A 74 4.55 -6.75 -21.01
N PRO A 75 5.24 -5.63 -20.68
CA PRO A 75 6.20 -5.44 -19.58
C PRO A 75 5.59 -4.99 -18.24
N GLU A 76 4.31 -4.56 -18.21
CA GLU A 76 3.66 -4.00 -17.03
C GLU A 76 3.62 -4.96 -15.85
N GLY A 77 3.30 -6.24 -16.05
CA GLY A 77 3.26 -7.25 -15.01
C GLY A 77 4.63 -7.49 -14.37
N THR A 78 5.72 -7.40 -15.15
CA THR A 78 7.07 -7.50 -14.60
C THR A 78 7.39 -6.30 -13.70
N LEU A 79 7.02 -5.09 -14.11
CA LEU A 79 7.22 -3.88 -13.32
C LEU A 79 6.38 -3.92 -12.04
N TRP A 80 5.12 -4.34 -12.16
CA TRP A 80 4.19 -4.51 -11.07
C TRP A 80 4.74 -5.51 -10.02
N SER A 81 5.09 -6.72 -10.44
CA SER A 81 5.62 -7.76 -9.55
C SER A 81 6.93 -7.35 -8.89
N ALA A 82 7.89 -6.82 -9.64
CA ALA A 82 9.19 -6.41 -9.10
C ALA A 82 9.06 -5.28 -8.08
N GLY A 83 8.30 -4.24 -8.40
CA GLY A 83 8.13 -3.08 -7.53
C GLY A 83 7.34 -3.40 -6.27
N LEU A 84 6.25 -4.16 -6.39
CA LEU A 84 5.46 -4.56 -5.22
C LEU A 84 6.19 -5.59 -4.35
N THR A 85 6.99 -6.49 -4.94
CA THR A 85 7.89 -7.37 -4.16
C THR A 85 8.92 -6.56 -3.38
N ALA A 86 9.54 -5.56 -4.00
CA ALA A 86 10.48 -4.68 -3.31
C ALA A 86 9.79 -3.92 -2.16
N ALA A 87 8.59 -3.39 -2.36
CA ALA A 87 7.81 -2.76 -1.30
C ALA A 87 7.48 -3.75 -0.16
N GLY A 88 7.09 -4.98 -0.48
CA GLY A 88 6.84 -6.04 0.48
C GLY A 88 8.08 -6.36 1.32
N VAL A 89 9.23 -6.54 0.71
CA VAL A 89 10.49 -6.80 1.42
C VAL A 89 10.87 -5.62 2.34
N MET A 90 10.71 -4.39 1.86
CA MET A 90 10.96 -3.19 2.68
C MET A 90 10.01 -3.06 3.86
N SER A 91 8.80 -3.62 3.80
CA SER A 91 7.85 -3.57 4.91
C SER A 91 8.28 -4.41 6.12
N ILE A 92 9.09 -5.47 5.92
CA ILE A 92 9.54 -6.36 7.00
C ILE A 92 10.22 -5.61 8.15
N PRO A 93 11.29 -4.84 7.93
CA PRO A 93 11.93 -4.08 9.00
C PRO A 93 11.03 -2.96 9.56
N VAL A 94 10.13 -2.40 8.75
CA VAL A 94 9.17 -1.38 9.23
C VAL A 94 8.25 -1.97 10.30
N TRP A 95 7.67 -3.16 10.08
CA TRP A 95 6.81 -3.83 11.05
C TRP A 95 7.54 -4.19 12.35
N ILE A 96 8.80 -4.64 12.24
CA ILE A 96 9.62 -4.99 13.41
C ILE A 96 9.89 -3.73 14.24
N LYS A 97 10.25 -2.62 13.61
CA LYS A 97 10.53 -1.36 14.32
C LYS A 97 9.27 -0.77 14.98
N LEU A 98 8.13 -0.81 14.31
CA LEU A 98 6.84 -0.41 14.89
C LEU A 98 6.51 -1.24 16.13
N TYR A 99 6.68 -2.57 16.04
CA TYR A 99 6.50 -3.46 17.19
C TYR A 99 7.39 -3.06 18.36
N GLN A 100 8.70 -2.87 18.12
CA GLN A 100 9.67 -2.51 19.17
C GLN A 100 9.32 -1.17 19.81
N LYS A 101 8.97 -0.17 19.02
CA LYS A 101 8.56 1.16 19.50
C LYS A 101 7.32 1.08 20.38
N TRP A 102 6.27 0.44 19.87
CA TRP A 102 5.01 0.32 20.63
C TRP A 102 5.17 -0.56 21.87
N ASP A 103 6.01 -1.60 21.84
CA ASP A 103 6.33 -2.41 23.03
C ASP A 103 6.96 -1.55 24.12
N GLY A 104 7.97 -0.74 23.77
CA GLY A 104 8.59 0.22 24.70
C GLY A 104 7.60 1.25 25.25
N GLN A 105 6.76 1.83 24.39
CA GLN A 105 5.74 2.81 24.80
C GLN A 105 4.64 2.19 25.69
N LEU A 106 4.18 0.98 25.39
CA LEU A 106 3.20 0.27 26.22
C LEU A 106 3.76 -0.03 27.62
N ARG A 107 5.04 -0.42 27.71
CA ARG A 107 5.71 -0.66 29.01
C ARG A 107 5.87 0.62 29.80
N SER A 108 6.26 1.72 29.18
CA SER A 108 6.38 3.03 29.84
C SER A 108 5.02 3.60 30.28
N SER A 109 3.95 3.27 29.58
CA SER A 109 2.57 3.62 29.94
C SER A 109 1.94 2.68 30.98
N ASN A 110 2.71 1.73 31.55
CA ASN A 110 2.20 0.69 32.46
C ASN A 110 0.96 -0.04 31.92
N ALA A 111 0.89 -0.28 30.63
CA ALA A 111 -0.22 -0.97 29.99
C ALA A 111 -0.29 -2.44 30.45
N ASP A 112 -1.51 -2.96 30.61
CA ASP A 112 -1.72 -4.37 30.95
C ASP A 112 -0.98 -5.32 30.01
N ARG A 113 -0.47 -6.44 30.52
CA ARG A 113 0.25 -7.47 29.77
C ARG A 113 -0.49 -7.96 28.51
N LYS A 114 -1.83 -7.93 28.50
CA LYS A 114 -2.63 -8.28 27.31
C LYS A 114 -2.31 -7.39 26.10
N TRP A 115 -1.97 -6.11 26.30
CA TRP A 115 -1.67 -5.19 25.21
C TRP A 115 -0.30 -5.45 24.59
N LEU A 116 0.65 -5.94 25.36
CA LEU A 116 1.93 -6.46 24.84
C LEU A 116 1.71 -7.69 23.95
N TRP A 117 0.76 -8.57 24.34
CA TRP A 117 0.36 -9.70 23.49
C TRP A 117 -0.35 -9.25 22.20
N PHE A 118 -1.21 -8.23 22.25
CA PHE A 118 -1.82 -7.65 21.05
C PHE A 118 -0.75 -7.02 20.15
N ASN A 119 0.27 -6.38 20.69
CA ASN A 119 1.38 -5.84 19.92
C ASN A 119 2.24 -6.95 19.30
N LEU A 120 2.47 -8.05 19.99
CA LEU A 120 3.12 -9.24 19.42
C LEU A 120 2.26 -9.84 18.28
N LEU A 121 0.95 -9.96 18.50
CA LEU A 121 0.02 -10.43 17.46
C LEU A 121 0.07 -9.53 16.22
N PHE A 122 0.16 -8.20 16.42
CA PHE A 122 0.33 -7.24 15.34
C PHE A 122 1.53 -7.59 14.45
N VAL A 123 2.73 -7.73 15.01
CA VAL A 123 3.92 -7.99 14.18
C VAL A 123 3.87 -9.37 13.51
N VAL A 124 3.34 -10.39 14.17
CA VAL A 124 3.18 -11.73 13.57
C VAL A 124 2.22 -11.67 12.38
N MET A 125 1.06 -11.04 12.55
CA MET A 125 0.10 -10.86 11.47
C MET A 125 0.69 -10.04 10.32
N ALA A 126 1.47 -9.00 10.62
CA ALA A 126 2.13 -8.17 9.63
C ALA A 126 3.12 -8.96 8.78
N GLN A 127 3.92 -9.86 9.40
CA GLN A 127 4.84 -10.71 8.65
C GLN A 127 4.10 -11.72 7.78
N ILE A 128 3.03 -12.35 8.28
CA ILE A 128 2.20 -13.27 7.48
C ILE A 128 1.55 -12.53 6.31
N ALA A 129 1.00 -11.34 6.54
CA ALA A 129 0.43 -10.51 5.49
C ALA A 129 1.49 -10.13 4.43
N THR A 130 2.70 -9.76 4.86
CA THR A 130 3.81 -9.45 3.96
C THR A 130 4.21 -10.65 3.08
N VAL A 131 4.33 -11.84 3.66
CA VAL A 131 4.63 -13.07 2.89
C VAL A 131 3.51 -13.36 1.90
N SER A 132 2.24 -13.28 2.35
CA SER A 132 1.08 -13.48 1.48
C SER A 132 1.05 -12.46 0.33
N PHE A 133 1.38 -11.19 0.61
CA PHE A 133 1.50 -10.15 -0.40
C PHE A 133 2.57 -10.46 -1.44
N ILE A 134 3.80 -10.82 -0.99
CA ILE A 134 4.89 -11.17 -1.91
C ILE A 134 4.51 -12.37 -2.78
N TRP A 135 3.80 -13.35 -2.23
CA TRP A 135 3.31 -14.48 -3.03
C TRP A 135 2.25 -14.03 -4.04
N THR A 136 1.26 -13.24 -3.63
CA THR A 136 0.21 -12.72 -4.51
C THR A 136 0.82 -12.02 -5.73
N VAL A 137 1.76 -11.10 -5.51
CA VAL A 137 2.36 -10.30 -6.58
C VAL A 137 3.34 -11.09 -7.49
N ASN A 138 3.63 -12.34 -7.17
CA ASN A 138 4.45 -13.24 -8.00
C ASN A 138 3.68 -14.45 -8.53
N LEU A 139 2.37 -14.48 -8.37
CA LEU A 139 1.47 -15.51 -8.88
C LEU A 139 0.47 -14.87 -9.84
N PRO A 140 0.81 -14.68 -11.14
CA PRO A 140 -0.09 -14.06 -12.11
C PRO A 140 -1.48 -14.70 -12.11
N LEU A 141 -2.52 -13.84 -12.04
CA LEU A 141 -3.90 -14.29 -11.86
C LEU A 141 -4.34 -15.24 -12.98
N ASN A 142 -3.99 -14.96 -14.22
CA ASN A 142 -4.34 -15.77 -15.39
C ASN A 142 -3.67 -17.16 -15.40
N LYS A 143 -2.50 -17.33 -14.73
CA LYS A 143 -1.77 -18.60 -14.67
C LYS A 143 -2.06 -19.40 -13.40
N TYR A 144 -2.26 -18.70 -12.29
CA TYR A 144 -2.41 -19.28 -10.96
C TYR A 144 -3.61 -18.71 -10.19
N PRO A 145 -4.84 -18.77 -10.73
CA PRO A 145 -6.00 -18.07 -10.17
C PRO A 145 -6.30 -18.47 -8.73
N ILE A 146 -6.22 -19.76 -8.39
CA ILE A 146 -6.50 -20.25 -7.03
C ILE A 146 -5.43 -19.82 -6.03
N PRO A 147 -4.12 -20.10 -6.23
CA PRO A 147 -3.08 -19.62 -5.31
C PRO A 147 -3.08 -18.10 -5.17
N HIS A 148 -3.23 -17.34 -6.27
CA HIS A 148 -3.33 -15.89 -6.26
C HIS A 148 -4.49 -15.43 -5.37
N GLY A 149 -5.70 -15.94 -5.62
CA GLY A 149 -6.89 -15.56 -4.86
C GLY A 149 -6.80 -15.88 -3.37
N VAL A 150 -6.22 -17.03 -3.01
CA VAL A 150 -6.01 -17.40 -1.60
C VAL A 150 -5.02 -16.46 -0.92
N THR A 151 -3.87 -16.18 -1.56
CA THR A 151 -2.84 -15.31 -0.98
C THR A 151 -3.29 -13.84 -0.95
N ALA A 152 -3.97 -13.35 -1.99
CA ALA A 152 -4.56 -12.02 -2.03
C ALA A 152 -5.63 -11.84 -0.93
N GLY A 153 -6.55 -12.80 -0.82
CA GLY A 153 -7.57 -12.80 0.22
C GLY A 153 -6.95 -12.75 1.61
N LEU A 154 -5.97 -13.61 1.88
CA LEU A 154 -5.27 -13.64 3.16
C LEU A 154 -4.55 -12.29 3.44
N TYR A 155 -3.88 -11.73 2.45
CA TYR A 155 -3.22 -10.42 2.57
C TYR A 155 -4.22 -9.32 2.92
N PHE A 156 -5.32 -9.18 2.18
CA PHE A 156 -6.30 -8.13 2.40
C PHE A 156 -7.00 -8.25 3.76
N TYR A 157 -7.44 -9.45 4.14
CA TYR A 157 -8.05 -9.68 5.46
C TYR A 157 -7.09 -9.39 6.60
N LEU A 158 -5.86 -9.89 6.52
CA LEU A 158 -4.86 -9.64 7.55
C LEU A 158 -4.50 -8.16 7.64
N THR A 159 -4.41 -7.43 6.53
CA THR A 159 -4.12 -5.99 6.53
C THR A 159 -5.21 -5.18 7.24
N LEU A 160 -6.47 -5.48 6.99
CA LEU A 160 -7.60 -4.84 7.68
C LEU A 160 -7.62 -5.14 9.19
N LEU A 161 -7.41 -6.42 9.55
CA LEU A 161 -7.29 -6.81 10.96
C LEU A 161 -6.08 -6.17 11.64
N LEU A 162 -4.95 -6.09 10.93
CA LEU A 162 -3.73 -5.42 11.37
C LEU A 162 -4.00 -3.96 11.71
N GLY A 163 -4.72 -3.24 10.83
CA GLY A 163 -5.15 -1.87 11.08
C GLY A 163 -5.99 -1.74 12.34
N THR A 164 -6.91 -2.68 12.56
CA THR A 164 -7.74 -2.72 13.78
C THR A 164 -6.90 -2.97 15.02
N VAL A 165 -6.03 -3.98 15.01
CA VAL A 165 -5.15 -4.30 16.15
C VAL A 165 -4.22 -3.13 16.46
N ALA A 166 -3.62 -2.51 15.45
CA ALA A 166 -2.78 -1.33 15.62
C ALA A 166 -3.52 -0.17 16.31
N ILE A 167 -4.77 0.13 15.89
CA ILE A 167 -5.60 1.15 16.53
C ILE A 167 -5.85 0.81 18.01
N LEU A 168 -6.14 -0.45 18.33
CA LEU A 168 -6.39 -0.89 19.70
C LEU A 168 -5.13 -0.77 20.56
N VAL A 169 -3.96 -1.12 20.02
CA VAL A 169 -2.66 -1.03 20.69
C VAL A 169 -2.31 0.43 21.00
N VAL A 170 -2.30 1.30 19.98
CA VAL A 170 -1.86 2.69 20.18
C VAL A 170 -2.80 3.50 21.08
N ARG A 171 -4.06 3.10 21.22
CA ARG A 171 -5.00 3.70 22.18
C ARG A 171 -4.62 3.47 23.65
N LYS A 172 -3.66 2.58 23.92
CA LYS A 172 -3.16 2.25 25.27
C LYS A 172 -1.80 2.88 25.57
N ILE A 173 -1.26 3.60 24.60
CA ILE A 173 -0.05 4.39 24.76
C ILE A 173 -0.46 5.77 25.29
N ASP A 174 0.17 6.20 26.38
CA ASP A 174 -0.09 7.51 26.98
C ASP A 174 0.25 8.64 26.00
N ASN A 175 -0.59 9.66 25.98
CA ASN A 175 -0.43 10.85 25.13
C ASN A 175 -0.39 10.58 23.61
N TYR A 176 -0.82 9.40 23.14
CA TYR A 176 -0.88 9.14 21.70
C TYR A 176 -1.89 10.08 21.01
N PRO A 177 -1.55 10.71 19.86
CA PRO A 177 -2.39 11.72 19.22
C PRO A 177 -3.76 11.18 18.79
N LYS A 178 -4.82 11.74 19.35
CA LYS A 178 -6.20 11.31 19.07
C LYS A 178 -6.60 11.48 17.60
N ASP A 179 -6.05 12.49 16.92
CA ASP A 179 -6.36 12.75 15.52
C ASP A 179 -5.76 11.69 14.59
N ILE A 180 -4.57 11.20 14.89
CA ILE A 180 -3.98 10.05 14.17
C ILE A 180 -4.87 8.82 14.34
N ILE A 181 -5.34 8.54 15.57
CA ILE A 181 -6.27 7.43 15.84
C ILE A 181 -7.55 7.57 15.01
N LYS A 182 -8.14 8.78 14.96
CA LYS A 182 -9.36 9.03 14.16
C LYS A 182 -9.11 8.80 12.67
N ILE A 183 -8.01 9.33 12.12
CA ILE A 183 -7.67 9.15 10.72
C ILE A 183 -7.50 7.65 10.41
N ARG A 184 -6.77 6.90 11.24
CA ARG A 184 -6.61 5.45 11.10
C ARG A 184 -7.94 4.71 11.14
N LEU A 185 -8.82 5.10 12.06
CA LEU A 185 -10.15 4.49 12.17
C LEU A 185 -10.97 4.71 10.90
N VAL A 186 -11.00 5.94 10.37
CA VAL A 186 -11.72 6.27 9.13
C VAL A 186 -11.15 5.49 7.94
N LEU A 187 -9.83 5.47 7.77
CA LEU A 187 -9.18 4.76 6.66
C LEU A 187 -9.39 3.24 6.76
N ASN A 188 -9.29 2.67 7.95
CA ASN A 188 -9.52 1.24 8.15
C ASN A 188 -10.98 0.87 7.93
N LEU A 189 -11.93 1.69 8.39
CA LEU A 189 -13.36 1.49 8.13
C LEU A 189 -13.68 1.60 6.64
N ALA A 190 -13.11 2.59 5.93
CA ALA A 190 -13.24 2.70 4.49
C ALA A 190 -12.71 1.44 3.76
N GLY A 191 -11.61 0.87 4.24
CA GLY A 191 -11.09 -0.40 3.74
C GLY A 191 -12.07 -1.56 3.95
N TYR A 192 -12.66 -1.71 5.13
CA TYR A 192 -13.70 -2.74 5.39
C TYR A 192 -14.93 -2.54 4.51
N VAL A 193 -15.41 -1.31 4.35
CA VAL A 193 -16.55 -1.00 3.47
C VAL A 193 -16.21 -1.35 2.02
N SER A 194 -15.03 -0.98 1.54
CA SER A 194 -14.57 -1.31 0.19
C SER A 194 -14.49 -2.83 -0.03
N MET A 195 -13.96 -3.56 0.96
CA MET A 195 -13.90 -5.03 0.91
C MET A 195 -15.30 -5.67 0.86
N ALA A 196 -16.24 -5.15 1.66
CA ALA A 196 -17.62 -5.63 1.65
C ALA A 196 -18.32 -5.34 0.30
N LEU A 197 -18.13 -4.14 -0.24
CA LEU A 197 -18.66 -3.74 -1.55
C LEU A 197 -18.03 -4.54 -2.69
N LEU A 198 -16.72 -4.79 -2.62
CA LEU A 198 -16.04 -5.70 -3.55
C LEU A 198 -16.70 -7.08 -3.54
N ALA A 199 -16.89 -7.67 -2.35
CA ALA A 199 -17.52 -8.98 -2.21
C ALA A 199 -18.98 -9.02 -2.70
N LEU A 200 -19.72 -7.92 -2.57
CA LEU A 200 -21.12 -7.82 -3.03
C LEU A 200 -21.25 -7.59 -4.54
N THR A 201 -20.26 -6.94 -5.15
CA THR A 201 -20.29 -6.58 -6.58
C THR A 201 -19.66 -7.64 -7.47
N VAL A 202 -18.93 -8.60 -6.91
CA VAL A 202 -18.46 -9.78 -7.66
C VAL A 202 -19.68 -10.59 -8.13
N PRO A 203 -19.83 -10.85 -9.45
CA PRO A 203 -20.96 -11.58 -9.99
C PRO A 203 -21.13 -12.96 -9.37
N GLU A 204 -22.39 -13.45 -9.27
CA GLU A 204 -22.68 -14.75 -8.64
C GLU A 204 -21.99 -15.94 -9.30
N GLY A 205 -21.77 -15.89 -10.62
CA GLY A 205 -20.99 -16.89 -11.36
C GLY A 205 -19.49 -16.91 -11.06
N VAL A 206 -18.98 -15.90 -10.36
CA VAL A 206 -17.55 -15.72 -9.97
C VAL A 206 -17.35 -15.98 -8.47
N LYS A 207 -18.42 -16.32 -7.75
CA LYS A 207 -18.37 -16.74 -6.33
C LYS A 207 -18.16 -18.26 -6.25
N PRO A 208 -17.08 -18.73 -5.73
CA PRO A 208 -15.94 -18.06 -5.14
C PRO A 208 -14.84 -17.77 -6.16
N LEU A 209 -13.89 -16.93 -5.83
CA LEU A 209 -12.67 -16.54 -6.58
C LEU A 209 -11.95 -17.70 -7.34
N PHE A 210 -12.36 -18.92 -7.09
CA PHE A 210 -11.85 -20.18 -7.63
C PHE A 210 -12.40 -20.54 -9.03
N MET A 211 -13.37 -19.79 -9.56
CA MET A 211 -14.06 -20.12 -10.81
C MET A 211 -13.68 -19.25 -12.02
N TYR A 212 -12.65 -18.41 -11.91
CA TYR A 212 -12.16 -17.60 -13.03
C TYR A 212 -11.72 -18.42 -14.26
N LYS A 213 -11.63 -19.73 -14.13
CA LYS A 213 -11.11 -20.62 -15.17
C LYS A 213 -12.06 -20.81 -16.36
N ASP A 214 -13.37 -20.54 -16.19
CA ASP A 214 -14.39 -20.87 -17.20
C ASP A 214 -15.06 -19.65 -17.84
N LEU A 215 -14.77 -18.42 -17.37
CA LEU A 215 -15.23 -17.20 -18.02
C LEU A 215 -14.17 -16.78 -19.05
N GLY A 216 -14.47 -17.00 -20.34
CA GLY A 216 -13.58 -16.51 -21.41
C GLY A 216 -13.28 -15.02 -21.24
N ALA A 217 -12.09 -14.61 -21.64
CA ALA A 217 -11.57 -13.24 -21.48
C ALA A 217 -12.55 -12.14 -21.92
N ASP A 218 -13.39 -12.41 -22.90
CA ASP A 218 -14.35 -11.45 -23.48
C ASP A 218 -15.52 -11.10 -22.53
N HIS A 219 -15.84 -11.94 -21.55
CA HIS A 219 -16.88 -11.65 -20.53
C HIS A 219 -16.36 -10.91 -19.30
N LEU A 220 -15.07 -10.95 -19.05
CA LEU A 220 -14.43 -10.27 -17.92
C LEU A 220 -14.51 -8.74 -18.05
N HIS A 221 -14.25 -8.19 -19.22
CA HIS A 221 -14.14 -6.75 -19.43
C HIS A 221 -15.42 -5.92 -19.17
N SER A 222 -16.61 -6.47 -19.37
CA SER A 222 -17.86 -5.71 -19.22
C SER A 222 -18.44 -5.70 -17.79
N VAL A 223 -17.97 -6.59 -16.91
CA VAL A 223 -18.58 -6.85 -15.60
C VAL A 223 -17.79 -6.26 -14.44
N HIS A 224 -16.56 -5.81 -14.67
CA HIS A 224 -15.59 -5.55 -13.60
C HIS A 224 -15.45 -4.09 -13.13
N ALA A 225 -16.17 -3.13 -13.73
CA ALA A 225 -16.01 -1.71 -13.36
C ALA A 225 -16.17 -1.43 -11.86
N MET A 226 -17.19 -2.00 -11.22
CA MET A 226 -17.46 -1.76 -9.80
C MET A 226 -16.53 -2.54 -8.87
N PRO A 227 -16.29 -3.85 -9.06
CA PRO A 227 -15.28 -4.58 -8.29
C PRO A 227 -13.91 -3.93 -8.37
N SER A 228 -13.44 -3.55 -9.55
CA SER A 228 -12.16 -2.86 -9.74
C SER A 228 -12.09 -1.57 -8.93
N LEU A 229 -13.11 -0.71 -9.01
CA LEU A 229 -13.17 0.53 -8.24
C LEU A 229 -13.02 0.27 -6.73
N PHE A 230 -13.70 -0.75 -6.19
CA PHE A 230 -13.62 -1.07 -4.76
C PHE A 230 -12.28 -1.70 -4.37
N GLU A 231 -11.65 -2.48 -5.25
CA GLU A 231 -10.30 -2.98 -5.03
C GLU A 231 -9.28 -1.83 -4.95
N TRP A 232 -9.31 -0.90 -5.92
CA TRP A 232 -8.47 0.31 -5.89
C TRP A 232 -8.73 1.17 -4.66
N LEU A 233 -10.00 1.39 -4.30
CA LEU A 233 -10.35 2.17 -3.12
C LEU A 233 -9.84 1.52 -1.83
N MET A 234 -9.91 0.19 -1.71
CA MET A 234 -9.36 -0.56 -0.59
C MET A 234 -7.84 -0.40 -0.50
N VAL A 235 -7.12 -0.51 -1.61
CA VAL A 235 -5.65 -0.35 -1.64
C VAL A 235 -5.26 1.09 -1.27
N PHE A 236 -5.92 2.09 -1.83
CA PHE A 236 -5.59 3.48 -1.52
C PHE A 236 -5.95 3.88 -0.09
N THR A 237 -7.03 3.37 0.49
CA THR A 237 -7.44 3.74 1.85
C THR A 237 -6.75 2.88 2.91
N ALA A 238 -6.93 1.56 2.88
CA ALA A 238 -6.49 0.66 3.93
C ALA A 238 -5.00 0.31 3.86
N GLN A 239 -4.36 0.49 2.71
CA GLN A 239 -2.94 0.17 2.55
C GLN A 239 -2.11 1.45 2.41
N ILE A 240 -2.20 2.16 1.29
CA ILE A 240 -1.36 3.34 1.07
C ILE A 240 -1.68 4.43 2.11
N GLY A 241 -2.96 4.81 2.23
CA GLY A 241 -3.39 5.87 3.14
C GLY A 241 -3.15 5.53 4.61
N TYR A 242 -3.56 4.33 5.04
CA TYR A 242 -3.34 3.88 6.42
C TYR A 242 -1.85 3.79 6.74
N PHE A 243 -1.05 3.15 5.90
CA PHE A 243 0.39 3.01 6.13
C PHE A 243 1.12 4.34 6.13
N TYR A 244 0.67 5.31 5.31
CA TYR A 244 1.22 6.67 5.38
C TYR A 244 1.07 7.29 6.78
N THR A 245 0.00 6.98 7.53
CA THR A 245 -0.17 7.48 8.90
C THR A 245 0.88 6.94 9.88
N LEU A 246 1.55 5.80 9.54
CA LEU A 246 2.62 5.21 10.36
C LEU A 246 3.90 6.07 10.35
N ASN A 247 4.00 7.07 9.46
CA ASN A 247 5.09 8.06 9.50
C ASN A 247 5.21 8.74 10.87
N HIS A 248 4.08 8.96 11.55
CA HIS A 248 4.09 9.49 12.91
C HIS A 248 4.83 8.55 13.89
N ASP A 249 4.61 7.24 13.76
CA ASP A 249 5.26 6.25 14.62
C ASP A 249 6.74 6.01 14.25
N MET A 250 7.11 6.27 13.00
CA MET A 250 8.49 6.12 12.53
C MET A 250 9.36 7.35 12.79
N GLU A 251 8.81 8.40 13.40
CA GLU A 251 9.58 9.60 13.78
C GLU A 251 10.65 9.25 14.82
N GLY A 252 11.90 9.66 14.53
CA GLY A 252 13.07 9.39 15.39
C GLY A 252 13.65 7.97 15.28
N GLU A 253 13.04 7.06 14.50
CA GLU A 253 13.50 5.67 14.42
C GLU A 253 14.64 5.49 13.37
N SER A 254 15.63 4.65 13.73
CA SER A 254 16.62 4.08 12.82
C SER A 254 16.24 2.63 12.48
N ILE A 255 16.37 2.25 11.22
CA ILE A 255 16.08 0.87 10.75
C ILE A 255 17.35 0.01 10.73
N ILE A 256 18.50 0.66 10.69
CA ILE A 256 19.83 0.01 10.64
C ILE A 256 20.57 0.40 11.92
N GLU A 257 20.58 -0.49 12.89
CA GLU A 257 21.50 -0.51 14.01
C GLU A 257 22.16 -1.88 14.08
#